data_5474ed361ffd3be5d34a161a7fd2a212
#
_entry.id   5474ed361ffd3be5d34a161a7fd2a212
#
_cell.length_a   1.000
_cell.length_b   1.000
_cell.length_c   1.000
_cell.angle_alpha   90.00
_cell.angle_beta   90.00
_cell.angle_gamma   90.00
#
_symmetry.space_group_name_H-M   'P 1'
#
loop_
_entity.id
_entity.type
_entity.pdbx_description
1 polymer ?
#
loop_
_entity_poly.entity_id
_entity_poly.type
_entity_poly.pdbx_seq_one_letter_code
_entity_poly.pdbx_strand_id
1 'polypeptide(L)'
;MTTNELRAYFEELATRWDGLQPPDREERLRRLLAPFAPALETSTAVLELGTGTGALIPCLWERAPGARLVSVDLAGEMLRRARQRCPDAAVVQADAHRLPFGVPWFDLVVCHNCYPHLADKAAVLRGLARALRPGGHLLILHDLSRARVNAIHSSGGPPIQNDLLPPGDETGRMLELAGFTRVRVEDTDEHYLVAGRWTGLNK
;
A
#
# COMPACT_ATOMS: atom_id res chain seq x y z
N MET A 1 11.67 -4.15 -16.01
CA MET A 1 11.63 -2.79 -15.44
C MET A 1 12.57 -2.71 -14.26
N THR A 2 13.42 -1.71 -14.17
CA THR A 2 14.30 -1.45 -13.03
C THR A 2 13.61 -0.53 -12.02
N THR A 3 14.01 -0.59 -10.75
CA THR A 3 13.54 0.32 -9.70
C THR A 3 13.79 1.80 -10.08
N ASN A 4 14.88 2.10 -10.79
CA ASN A 4 15.20 3.46 -11.20
C ASN A 4 14.26 3.99 -12.29
N GLU A 5 13.88 3.17 -13.27
CA GLU A 5 12.88 3.55 -14.28
C GLU A 5 11.52 3.82 -13.66
N LEU A 6 11.09 2.95 -12.74
CA LEU A 6 9.84 3.13 -12.00
C LEU A 6 9.85 4.42 -11.17
N ARG A 7 10.95 4.67 -10.45
CA ARG A 7 11.12 5.90 -9.68
C ARG A 7 11.02 7.13 -10.57
N ALA A 8 11.77 7.18 -11.67
CA ALA A 8 11.76 8.32 -12.59
C ALA A 8 10.35 8.59 -13.15
N TYR A 9 9.61 7.55 -13.47
CA TYR A 9 8.23 7.66 -13.94
C TYR A 9 7.32 8.33 -12.89
N PHE A 10 7.37 7.91 -11.62
CA PHE A 10 6.55 8.51 -10.57
C PHE A 10 7.04 9.90 -10.13
N GLU A 11 8.35 10.20 -10.22
CA GLU A 11 8.86 11.56 -10.04
C GLU A 11 8.21 12.54 -11.05
N GLU A 12 8.16 12.16 -12.32
CA GLU A 12 7.55 12.97 -13.38
C GLU A 12 6.02 13.08 -13.20
N LEU A 13 5.38 11.95 -12.89
CA LEU A 13 3.93 11.88 -12.77
C LEU A 13 3.38 12.64 -11.56
N ALA A 14 4.18 12.86 -10.52
CA ALA A 14 3.75 13.45 -9.26
C ALA A 14 2.99 14.77 -9.43
N THR A 15 3.40 15.61 -10.40
CA THR A 15 2.77 16.91 -10.66
C THR A 15 1.33 16.82 -11.14
N ARG A 16 0.96 15.73 -11.80
CA ARG A 16 -0.36 15.50 -12.41
C ARG A 16 -1.19 14.47 -11.66
N TRP A 17 -0.57 13.74 -10.72
CA TRP A 17 -1.14 12.56 -10.08
C TRP A 17 -2.54 12.77 -9.52
N ASP A 18 -2.74 13.82 -8.72
CA ASP A 18 -4.02 14.07 -8.06
C ASP A 18 -5.14 14.38 -9.08
N GLY A 19 -4.80 15.03 -10.19
CA GLY A 19 -5.76 15.32 -11.26
C GLY A 19 -6.22 14.09 -12.07
N LEU A 20 -5.51 12.96 -11.94
CA LEU A 20 -5.85 11.69 -12.59
C LEU A 20 -6.74 10.81 -11.70
N GLN A 21 -6.96 11.21 -10.43
CA GLN A 21 -7.68 10.40 -9.46
C GLN A 21 -9.19 10.67 -9.52
N PRO A 22 -10.03 9.69 -9.15
CA PRO A 22 -11.47 9.91 -9.02
C PRO A 22 -11.78 11.01 -8.00
N PRO A 23 -12.80 11.85 -8.24
CA PRO A 23 -13.15 12.94 -7.32
C PRO A 23 -13.69 12.43 -5.97
N ASP A 24 -14.23 11.22 -5.92
CA ASP A 24 -14.77 10.55 -4.73
C ASP A 24 -13.73 9.65 -4.02
N ARG A 25 -12.44 9.79 -4.38
CA ARG A 25 -11.35 8.93 -3.88
C ARG A 25 -11.30 8.86 -2.35
N GLU A 26 -11.42 9.97 -1.68
CA GLU A 26 -11.34 10.03 -0.21
C GLU A 26 -12.46 9.21 0.46
N GLU A 27 -13.69 9.31 -0.07
CA GLU A 27 -14.81 8.50 0.42
C GLU A 27 -14.60 7.01 0.17
N ARG A 28 -14.06 6.65 -1.01
CA ARG A 28 -13.70 5.25 -1.32
C ARG A 28 -12.66 4.72 -0.33
N LEU A 29 -11.63 5.51 -0.02
CA LEU A 29 -10.60 5.14 0.94
C LEU A 29 -11.18 4.92 2.35
N ARG A 30 -12.06 5.79 2.81
CA ARG A 30 -12.76 5.61 4.11
C ARG A 30 -13.59 4.32 4.13
N ARG A 31 -14.29 4.00 3.04
CA ARG A 31 -15.08 2.75 2.91
C ARG A 31 -14.19 1.51 2.95
N LEU A 32 -13.06 1.52 2.23
CA LEU A 32 -12.11 0.40 2.21
C LEU A 32 -11.45 0.14 3.57
N LEU A 33 -11.20 1.19 4.34
CA LEU A 33 -10.63 1.06 5.69
C LEU A 33 -11.68 0.68 6.76
N ALA A 34 -12.97 0.92 6.53
CA ALA A 34 -14.01 0.71 7.52
C ALA A 34 -14.04 -0.70 8.14
N PRO A 35 -13.87 -1.80 7.38
CA PRO A 35 -13.84 -3.16 7.96
C PRO A 35 -12.68 -3.41 8.92
N PHE A 36 -11.65 -2.55 8.88
CA PHE A 36 -10.43 -2.66 9.69
C PHE A 36 -10.38 -1.63 10.82
N ALA A 37 -11.48 -0.92 11.08
CA ALA A 37 -11.56 0.07 12.15
C ALA A 37 -11.06 -0.47 13.50
N PRO A 38 -11.46 -1.68 13.98
CA PRO A 38 -10.95 -2.18 15.25
C PRO A 38 -9.44 -2.39 15.28
N ALA A 39 -8.84 -2.82 14.16
CA ALA A 39 -7.39 -2.98 14.06
C ALA A 39 -6.67 -1.64 14.00
N LEU A 40 -7.23 -0.65 13.28
CA LEU A 40 -6.69 0.70 13.19
C LEU A 40 -6.74 1.43 14.53
N GLU A 41 -7.90 1.42 15.21
CA GLU A 41 -8.12 2.09 16.50
C GLU A 41 -7.19 1.59 17.61
N THR A 42 -6.81 0.32 17.57
CA THR A 42 -5.90 -0.30 18.54
C THR A 42 -4.43 -0.26 18.13
N SER A 43 -4.13 0.18 16.90
CA SER A 43 -2.76 0.27 16.42
C SER A 43 -1.97 1.37 17.13
N THR A 44 -0.73 1.07 17.47
CA THR A 44 0.24 2.04 18.01
C THR A 44 1.26 2.48 16.96
N ALA A 45 1.44 1.69 15.91
CA ALA A 45 2.32 1.99 14.79
C ALA A 45 1.74 1.45 13.47
N VAL A 46 1.60 2.32 12.47
CA VAL A 46 1.08 2.01 11.14
C VAL A 46 2.12 2.37 10.09
N LEU A 47 2.34 1.47 9.13
CA LEU A 47 3.14 1.72 7.93
C LEU A 47 2.21 1.86 6.72
N GLU A 48 2.34 2.95 6.00
CA GLU A 48 1.76 3.12 4.67
C GLU A 48 2.85 2.94 3.61
N LEU A 49 2.62 2.01 2.68
CA LEU A 49 3.51 1.72 1.56
C LEU A 49 2.92 2.26 0.26
N GLY A 50 3.69 3.08 -0.47
CA GLY A 50 3.26 3.75 -1.68
C GLY A 50 2.35 4.95 -1.39
N THR A 51 2.77 5.84 -0.48
CA THR A 51 1.93 6.98 -0.06
C THR A 51 1.58 7.95 -1.19
N GLY A 52 2.39 7.98 -2.26
CA GLY A 52 2.21 8.92 -3.36
C GLY A 52 2.18 10.36 -2.86
N THR A 53 1.13 11.10 -3.23
CA THR A 53 0.90 12.48 -2.81
C THR A 53 0.24 12.61 -1.42
N GLY A 54 0.17 11.50 -0.65
CA GLY A 54 -0.32 11.51 0.74
C GLY A 54 -1.84 11.47 0.89
N ALA A 55 -2.58 10.98 -0.10
CA ALA A 55 -4.04 10.99 -0.08
C ALA A 55 -4.66 10.12 1.03
N LEU A 56 -4.00 9.02 1.42
CA LEU A 56 -4.50 8.12 2.46
C LEU A 56 -4.14 8.58 3.89
N ILE A 57 -3.12 9.42 4.06
CA ILE A 57 -2.62 9.88 5.37
C ILE A 57 -3.74 10.44 6.27
N PRO A 58 -4.60 11.38 5.80
CA PRO A 58 -5.68 11.90 6.63
C PRO A 58 -6.66 10.83 7.11
N CYS A 59 -6.99 9.86 6.25
CA CYS A 59 -7.89 8.76 6.60
C CYS A 59 -7.27 7.83 7.66
N LEU A 60 -5.95 7.60 7.59
CA LEU A 60 -5.23 6.80 8.59
C LEU A 60 -5.13 7.54 9.93
N TRP A 61 -4.87 8.84 9.95
CA TRP A 61 -4.88 9.64 11.18
C TRP A 61 -6.27 9.67 11.84
N GLU A 62 -7.33 9.80 11.03
CA GLU A 62 -8.71 9.76 11.53
C GLU A 62 -9.04 8.43 12.21
N ARG A 63 -8.58 7.30 11.62
CA ARG A 63 -8.91 5.94 12.07
C ARG A 63 -7.97 5.39 13.12
N ALA A 64 -6.74 5.90 13.19
CA ALA A 64 -5.71 5.47 14.14
C ALA A 64 -5.07 6.68 14.84
N PRO A 65 -5.85 7.51 15.59
CA PRO A 65 -5.40 8.81 16.09
C PRO A 65 -4.24 8.72 17.10
N GLY A 66 -4.05 7.54 17.73
CA GLY A 66 -2.95 7.29 18.67
C GLY A 66 -1.71 6.65 18.04
N ALA A 67 -1.79 6.28 16.76
CA ALA A 67 -0.72 5.53 16.10
C ALA A 67 0.39 6.46 15.56
N ARG A 68 1.63 5.97 15.64
CA ARG A 68 2.74 6.54 14.86
C ARG A 68 2.60 6.07 13.42
N LEU A 69 2.22 6.98 12.52
CA LEU A 69 2.13 6.71 11.09
C LEU A 69 3.47 7.02 10.42
N VAL A 70 4.01 6.03 9.71
CA VAL A 70 5.16 6.20 8.80
C VAL A 70 4.69 5.89 7.39
N SER A 71 4.85 6.85 6.47
CA SER A 71 4.45 6.71 5.08
C SER A 71 5.68 6.65 4.18
N VAL A 72 5.73 5.64 3.31
CA VAL A 72 6.90 5.35 2.46
C VAL A 72 6.52 5.47 0.99
N ASP A 73 7.41 6.06 0.19
CA ASP A 73 7.32 6.04 -1.26
C ASP A 73 8.72 5.91 -1.90
N LEU A 74 8.75 5.41 -3.12
CA LEU A 74 9.97 5.29 -3.93
C LEU A 74 10.40 6.65 -4.51
N ALA A 75 9.42 7.51 -4.86
CA ALA A 75 9.62 8.77 -5.55
C ALA A 75 9.67 9.96 -4.56
N GLY A 76 10.77 10.72 -4.58
CA GLY A 76 10.96 11.87 -3.70
C GLY A 76 9.97 13.00 -3.98
N GLU A 77 9.61 13.22 -5.26
CA GLU A 77 8.64 14.24 -5.64
C GLU A 77 7.22 13.93 -5.14
N MET A 78 6.83 12.64 -5.10
CA MET A 78 5.60 12.20 -4.43
C MET A 78 5.64 12.58 -2.95
N LEU A 79 6.71 12.27 -2.25
CA LEU A 79 6.87 12.61 -0.82
C LEU A 79 6.91 14.12 -0.56
N ARG A 80 7.48 14.89 -1.48
CA ARG A 80 7.46 16.35 -1.38
C ARG A 80 6.01 16.87 -1.39
N ARG A 81 5.15 16.32 -2.24
CA ARG A 81 3.73 16.65 -2.30
C ARG A 81 2.96 16.13 -1.08
N ALA A 82 3.28 14.92 -0.61
CA ALA A 82 2.71 14.40 0.62
C ALA A 82 3.00 15.32 1.82
N ARG A 83 4.23 15.84 1.95
CA ARG A 83 4.58 16.84 2.98
C ARG A 83 3.84 18.16 2.82
N GLN A 84 3.55 18.59 1.59
CA GLN A 84 2.76 19.80 1.35
C GLN A 84 1.29 19.61 1.78
N ARG A 85 0.72 18.42 1.53
CA ARG A 85 -0.64 18.06 1.94
C ARG A 85 -0.75 17.84 3.45
N CYS A 86 0.22 17.16 4.02
CA CYS A 86 0.26 16.71 5.41
C CYS A 86 1.63 17.06 6.02
N PRO A 87 1.86 18.33 6.46
CA PRO A 87 3.19 18.78 6.92
C PRO A 87 3.74 17.99 8.10
N ASP A 88 2.88 17.47 8.97
CA ASP A 88 3.25 16.70 10.16
C ASP A 88 3.49 15.21 9.88
N ALA A 89 3.33 14.76 8.61
CA ALA A 89 3.51 13.36 8.27
C ALA A 89 4.98 12.93 8.29
N ALA A 90 5.26 11.82 8.96
CA ALA A 90 6.56 11.16 8.89
C ALA A 90 6.66 10.39 7.56
N VAL A 91 7.25 11.01 6.53
CA VAL A 91 7.42 10.41 5.21
C VAL A 91 8.89 10.06 4.95
N VAL A 92 9.13 8.85 4.41
CA VAL A 92 10.45 8.25 4.20
C VAL A 92 10.57 7.78 2.74
N GLN A 93 11.63 8.19 2.04
CA GLN A 93 11.95 7.65 0.72
C GLN A 93 12.63 6.29 0.87
N ALA A 94 11.99 5.23 0.38
CA ALA A 94 12.57 3.89 0.40
C ALA A 94 11.97 3.00 -0.70
N ASP A 95 12.73 1.98 -1.09
CA ASP A 95 12.28 0.89 -1.93
C ASP A 95 11.57 -0.17 -1.04
N ALA A 96 10.37 -0.59 -1.44
CA ALA A 96 9.62 -1.64 -0.76
C ALA A 96 10.38 -2.96 -0.59
N HIS A 97 11.33 -3.25 -1.50
CA HIS A 97 12.19 -4.43 -1.43
C HIS A 97 13.29 -4.31 -0.36
N ARG A 98 13.55 -3.09 0.15
CA ARG A 98 14.64 -2.77 1.11
C ARG A 98 14.17 -1.76 2.14
N LEU A 99 13.07 -2.06 2.82
CA LEU A 99 12.55 -1.20 3.87
C LEU A 99 13.57 -1.06 5.01
N PRO A 100 13.77 0.15 5.56
CA PRO A 100 14.76 0.40 6.61
C PRO A 100 14.28 -0.02 8.01
N PHE A 101 13.38 -1.00 8.09
CA PHE A 101 12.79 -1.48 9.34
C PHE A 101 13.29 -2.90 9.62
N GLY A 102 14.31 -3.02 10.48
CA GLY A 102 14.98 -4.30 10.77
C GLY A 102 14.34 -5.15 11.87
N VAL A 103 13.30 -4.64 12.55
CA VAL A 103 12.63 -5.30 13.68
C VAL A 103 11.11 -5.17 13.56
N PRO A 104 10.33 -6.09 14.16
CA PRO A 104 8.87 -5.97 14.20
C PRO A 104 8.44 -4.71 14.95
N TRP A 105 7.85 -3.77 14.25
CA TRP A 105 7.48 -2.48 14.83
C TRP A 105 6.03 -2.08 14.56
N PHE A 106 5.45 -2.53 13.44
CA PHE A 106 4.13 -2.10 13.02
C PHE A 106 3.03 -3.08 13.45
N ASP A 107 1.90 -2.55 13.87
CA ASP A 107 0.68 -3.31 14.15
C ASP A 107 -0.15 -3.49 12.87
N LEU A 108 0.03 -2.55 11.91
CA LEU A 108 -0.70 -2.58 10.64
C LEU A 108 0.17 -2.01 9.52
N VAL A 109 0.14 -2.66 8.37
CA VAL A 109 0.73 -2.19 7.11
C VAL A 109 -0.38 -2.03 6.08
N VAL A 110 -0.44 -0.88 5.42
CA VAL A 110 -1.35 -0.61 4.30
C VAL A 110 -0.53 -0.39 3.04
N CYS A 111 -0.74 -1.23 2.02
CA CYS A 111 -0.21 -1.09 0.68
C CYS A 111 -1.34 -0.58 -0.22
N HIS A 112 -1.35 0.72 -0.51
CA HIS A 112 -2.44 1.35 -1.26
C HIS A 112 -1.99 1.74 -2.66
N ASN A 113 -2.68 1.23 -3.69
CA ASN A 113 -2.47 1.51 -5.12
C ASN A 113 -1.01 1.35 -5.61
N CYS A 114 -0.18 0.55 -4.94
CA CYS A 114 1.22 0.36 -5.33
C CYS A 114 1.61 -1.11 -5.59
N TYR A 115 0.77 -2.06 -5.19
CA TYR A 115 1.09 -3.50 -5.27
C TYR A 115 1.46 -4.02 -6.67
N PRO A 116 0.82 -3.59 -7.78
CA PRO A 116 1.21 -4.01 -9.13
C PRO A 116 2.67 -3.71 -9.46
N HIS A 117 3.19 -2.59 -8.97
CA HIS A 117 4.54 -2.09 -9.26
C HIS A 117 5.66 -2.81 -8.50
N LEU A 118 5.32 -3.70 -7.57
CA LEU A 118 6.30 -4.50 -6.82
C LEU A 118 6.80 -5.66 -7.68
N ALA A 119 8.06 -5.60 -8.13
CA ALA A 119 8.62 -6.58 -9.06
C ALA A 119 8.69 -7.98 -8.43
N ASP A 120 9.27 -8.12 -7.24
CA ASP A 120 9.28 -9.37 -6.45
C ASP A 120 8.30 -9.25 -5.28
N LYS A 121 7.02 -9.49 -5.59
CA LYS A 121 5.94 -9.44 -4.60
C LYS A 121 6.20 -10.38 -3.41
N ALA A 122 6.76 -11.57 -3.67
CA ALA A 122 7.04 -12.54 -2.63
C ALA A 122 8.13 -12.03 -1.66
N ALA A 123 9.20 -11.43 -2.17
CA ALA A 123 10.24 -10.83 -1.32
C ALA A 123 9.69 -9.66 -0.50
N VAL A 124 8.87 -8.79 -1.10
CA VAL A 124 8.24 -7.68 -0.39
C VAL A 124 7.32 -8.20 0.71
N LEU A 125 6.43 -9.16 0.43
CA LEU A 125 5.53 -9.74 1.43
C LEU A 125 6.29 -10.33 2.63
N ARG A 126 7.40 -11.04 2.38
CA ARG A 126 8.28 -11.53 3.46
C ARG A 126 8.93 -10.37 4.24
N GLY A 127 9.30 -9.28 3.55
CA GLY A 127 9.82 -8.06 4.18
C GLY A 127 8.80 -7.40 5.11
N LEU A 128 7.56 -7.27 4.63
CA LEU A 128 6.45 -6.70 5.41
C LEU A 128 6.07 -7.59 6.60
N ALA A 129 6.09 -8.92 6.43
CA ALA A 129 5.88 -9.86 7.53
C ALA A 129 6.91 -9.65 8.66
N ARG A 130 8.20 -9.44 8.32
CA ARG A 130 9.24 -9.15 9.33
C ARG A 130 9.07 -7.79 10.01
N ALA A 131 8.49 -6.79 9.33
CA ALA A 131 8.23 -5.48 9.91
C ALA A 131 6.99 -5.46 10.81
N LEU A 132 6.08 -6.42 10.64
CA LEU A 132 4.87 -6.57 11.44
C LEU A 132 5.15 -7.27 12.78
N ARG A 133 4.53 -6.77 13.84
CA ARG A 133 4.43 -7.48 15.12
C ARG A 133 3.57 -8.73 14.97
N PRO A 134 3.81 -9.79 15.78
CA PRO A 134 2.88 -10.91 15.85
C PRO A 134 1.44 -10.43 16.12
N GLY A 135 0.49 -10.90 15.31
CA GLY A 135 -0.90 -10.45 15.37
C GLY A 135 -1.21 -9.24 14.49
N GLY A 136 -0.22 -8.60 13.91
CA GLY A 136 -0.40 -7.44 13.02
C GLY A 136 -1.08 -7.78 11.70
N HIS A 137 -1.54 -6.76 10.98
CA HIS A 137 -2.31 -6.89 9.75
C HIS A 137 -1.60 -6.27 8.55
N LEU A 138 -1.70 -6.95 7.40
CA LEU A 138 -1.35 -6.40 6.10
C LEU A 138 -2.62 -6.19 5.29
N LEU A 139 -2.80 -4.99 4.75
CA LEU A 139 -3.88 -4.62 3.83
C LEU A 139 -3.29 -4.23 2.49
N ILE A 140 -3.71 -4.89 1.41
CA ILE A 140 -3.41 -4.52 0.03
C ILE A 140 -4.70 -4.00 -0.57
N LEU A 141 -4.75 -2.69 -0.87
CA LEU A 141 -5.95 -1.96 -1.24
C LEU A 141 -5.79 -1.28 -2.59
N HIS A 142 -6.82 -1.38 -3.44
CA HIS A 142 -7.01 -0.50 -4.59
C HIS A 142 -8.44 0.03 -4.57
N ASP A 143 -8.59 1.33 -4.69
CA ASP A 143 -9.88 2.04 -4.72
C ASP A 143 -10.59 1.96 -6.08
N LEU A 144 -10.01 1.21 -7.02
CA LEU A 144 -10.59 0.81 -8.29
C LEU A 144 -10.59 -0.72 -8.41
N SER A 145 -11.48 -1.26 -9.26
CA SER A 145 -11.47 -2.69 -9.57
C SER A 145 -10.15 -3.12 -10.24
N ARG A 146 -9.80 -4.39 -10.10
CA ARG A 146 -8.63 -4.98 -10.78
C ARG A 146 -8.67 -4.77 -12.30
N ALA A 147 -9.83 -4.96 -12.91
CA ALA A 147 -10.00 -4.74 -14.36
C ALA A 147 -9.68 -3.29 -14.74
N ARG A 148 -10.12 -2.31 -13.95
CA ARG A 148 -9.87 -0.89 -14.21
C ARG A 148 -8.40 -0.53 -14.01
N VAL A 149 -7.77 -1.01 -12.92
CA VAL A 149 -6.33 -0.83 -12.67
C VAL A 149 -5.51 -1.38 -13.83
N ASN A 150 -5.78 -2.62 -14.25
CA ASN A 150 -5.05 -3.27 -15.33
C ASN A 150 -5.25 -2.58 -16.69
N ALA A 151 -6.46 -2.05 -16.98
CA ALA A 151 -6.72 -1.26 -18.18
C ALA A 151 -5.91 0.05 -18.20
N ILE A 152 -5.82 0.76 -17.05
CA ILE A 152 -5.00 1.97 -16.92
C ILE A 152 -3.53 1.64 -17.17
N HIS A 153 -2.99 0.59 -16.55
CA HIS A 153 -1.59 0.21 -16.71
C HIS A 153 -1.29 -0.20 -18.15
N SER A 154 -2.09 -1.09 -18.75
CA SER A 154 -1.89 -1.56 -20.12
C SER A 154 -1.92 -0.43 -21.16
N SER A 155 -2.69 0.64 -20.92
CA SER A 155 -2.77 1.82 -21.78
C SER A 155 -1.72 2.89 -21.44
N GLY A 156 -1.08 2.82 -20.28
CA GLY A 156 -0.14 3.83 -19.78
C GLY A 156 1.24 3.81 -20.44
N GLY A 157 1.54 2.78 -21.23
CA GLY A 157 2.87 2.61 -21.85
C GLY A 157 3.98 2.28 -20.85
N PRO A 158 5.25 2.23 -21.32
CA PRO A 158 6.38 2.01 -20.41
C PRO A 158 6.49 3.14 -19.38
N PRO A 159 6.92 2.81 -18.13
CA PRO A 159 7.38 1.49 -17.69
C PRO A 159 6.29 0.61 -17.08
N ILE A 160 5.04 1.10 -16.90
CA ILE A 160 4.01 0.44 -16.09
C ILE A 160 3.09 -0.52 -16.85
N GLN A 161 3.16 -0.56 -18.18
CA GLN A 161 2.22 -1.32 -19.01
C GLN A 161 2.09 -2.82 -18.68
N ASN A 162 3.11 -3.41 -18.07
CA ASN A 162 3.15 -4.82 -17.66
C ASN A 162 2.96 -5.01 -16.16
N ASP A 163 2.75 -3.96 -15.39
CA ASP A 163 2.55 -4.00 -13.95
C ASP A 163 1.08 -4.30 -13.64
N LEU A 164 0.69 -5.55 -13.87
CA LEU A 164 -0.70 -5.95 -13.68
C LEU A 164 -0.98 -6.34 -12.23
N LEU A 165 -2.14 -5.96 -11.74
CA LEU A 165 -2.69 -6.40 -10.48
C LEU A 165 -3.16 -7.86 -10.64
N PRO A 166 -2.58 -8.82 -9.90
CA PRO A 166 -2.97 -10.23 -10.01
C PRO A 166 -4.42 -10.46 -9.55
N PRO A 167 -5.03 -11.59 -9.92
CA PRO A 167 -6.29 -12.03 -9.31
C PRO A 167 -6.23 -12.03 -7.78
N GLY A 168 -7.31 -11.66 -7.10
CA GLY A 168 -7.35 -11.58 -5.65
C GLY A 168 -6.98 -12.89 -4.97
N ASP A 169 -7.47 -14.03 -5.48
CA ASP A 169 -7.13 -15.36 -4.96
C ASP A 169 -5.63 -15.71 -5.11
N GLU A 170 -5.00 -15.23 -6.17
CA GLU A 170 -3.55 -15.41 -6.35
C GLU A 170 -2.78 -14.61 -5.30
N THR A 171 -3.14 -13.36 -5.09
CA THR A 171 -2.54 -12.51 -4.05
C THR A 171 -2.81 -13.10 -2.66
N GLY A 172 -4.02 -13.63 -2.41
CA GLY A 172 -4.36 -14.33 -1.17
C GLY A 172 -3.44 -15.51 -0.90
N ARG A 173 -3.23 -16.36 -1.90
CA ARG A 173 -2.27 -17.49 -1.81
C ARG A 173 -0.84 -17.02 -1.55
N MET A 174 -0.42 -15.91 -2.16
CA MET A 174 0.91 -15.34 -1.89
C MET A 174 1.04 -14.86 -0.43
N LEU A 175 0.00 -14.29 0.15
CA LEU A 175 -0.03 -13.94 1.57
C LEU A 175 0.10 -15.20 2.45
N GLU A 176 -0.65 -16.25 2.16
CA GLU A 176 -0.59 -17.53 2.89
C GLU A 176 0.81 -18.15 2.83
N LEU A 177 1.42 -18.17 1.65
CA LEU A 177 2.80 -18.64 1.45
C LEU A 177 3.84 -17.79 2.19
N ALA A 178 3.56 -16.50 2.39
CA ALA A 178 4.39 -15.61 3.19
C ALA A 178 4.15 -15.74 4.71
N GLY A 179 3.20 -16.62 5.15
CA GLY A 179 2.91 -16.92 6.54
C GLY A 179 1.77 -16.11 7.16
N PHE A 180 1.02 -15.36 6.36
CA PHE A 180 -0.21 -14.72 6.82
C PHE A 180 -1.35 -15.71 6.94
N THR A 181 -2.27 -15.47 7.86
CA THR A 181 -3.47 -16.26 8.11
C THR A 181 -4.71 -15.37 8.08
N ARG A 182 -5.91 -15.95 8.17
CA ARG A 182 -7.19 -15.23 8.11
C ARG A 182 -7.26 -14.32 6.89
N VAL A 183 -6.83 -14.86 5.74
CA VAL A 183 -6.79 -14.09 4.49
C VAL A 183 -8.22 -13.80 4.05
N ARG A 184 -8.48 -12.51 3.77
CA ARG A 184 -9.73 -12.00 3.20
C ARG A 184 -9.43 -11.48 1.80
N VAL A 185 -10.27 -11.83 0.84
CA VAL A 185 -10.15 -11.40 -0.56
C VAL A 185 -11.47 -10.77 -1.01
N GLU A 186 -11.38 -9.57 -1.59
CA GLU A 186 -12.46 -8.87 -2.28
C GLU A 186 -11.90 -8.35 -3.61
N ASP A 187 -12.13 -9.09 -4.68
CA ASP A 187 -11.80 -8.71 -6.07
C ASP A 187 -13.12 -8.45 -6.79
N THR A 188 -13.62 -7.23 -6.68
CA THR A 188 -14.96 -6.82 -7.12
C THR A 188 -14.90 -5.90 -8.33
N ASP A 189 -16.06 -5.55 -8.89
CA ASP A 189 -16.15 -4.56 -9.98
C ASP A 189 -15.93 -3.11 -9.51
N GLU A 190 -15.85 -2.87 -8.20
CA GLU A 190 -15.67 -1.53 -7.62
C GLU A 190 -14.27 -1.32 -7.06
N HIS A 191 -13.72 -2.32 -6.36
CA HIS A 191 -12.46 -2.23 -5.63
C HIS A 191 -11.76 -3.57 -5.55
N TYR A 192 -10.50 -3.51 -5.11
CA TYR A 192 -9.70 -4.68 -4.81
C TYR A 192 -9.14 -4.58 -3.39
N LEU A 193 -9.32 -5.63 -2.61
CA LEU A 193 -8.81 -5.74 -1.25
C LEU A 193 -8.33 -7.16 -1.01
N VAL A 194 -7.08 -7.30 -0.56
CA VAL A 194 -6.56 -8.55 0.02
C VAL A 194 -5.90 -8.21 1.34
N ALA A 195 -6.33 -8.87 2.40
CA ALA A 195 -5.83 -8.63 3.74
C ALA A 195 -5.45 -9.94 4.43
N GLY A 196 -4.47 -9.89 5.31
CA GLY A 196 -4.05 -11.05 6.10
C GLY A 196 -3.51 -10.64 7.46
N ARG A 197 -3.55 -11.58 8.42
CA ARG A 197 -3.02 -11.41 9.77
C ARG A 197 -1.69 -12.14 9.90
N TRP A 198 -0.65 -11.46 10.33
CA TRP A 198 0.65 -12.04 10.62
C TRP A 198 0.65 -12.75 11.97
N THR A 199 1.09 -14.02 12.03
CA THR A 199 1.10 -14.78 13.29
C THR A 199 2.43 -14.72 14.03
N GLY A 200 3.49 -14.22 13.40
CA GLY A 200 4.83 -14.21 13.98
C GLY A 200 5.59 -15.53 13.82
N LEU A 201 4.98 -16.54 13.22
CA LEU A 201 5.62 -17.83 12.98
C LEU A 201 6.24 -17.83 11.57
N ASN A 202 7.56 -17.74 11.48
CA ASN A 202 8.28 -18.15 10.26
C ASN A 202 8.19 -19.66 10.17
N LYS A 203 7.51 -20.16 9.13
CA LYS A 203 7.58 -21.58 8.77
C LYS A 203 8.91 -21.87 8.09
#